data_7b63d00415318652ae60f7c9f22cc6fd
#
_entry.id   7b63d00415318652ae60f7c9f22cc6fd
#
_cell.length_a   1.000
_cell.length_b   1.000
_cell.length_c   1.000
_cell.angle_alpha   90.00
_cell.angle_beta   90.00
_cell.angle_gamma   90.00
#
_symmetry.space_group_name_H-M   'P 1'
#
loop_
_entity.id
_entity.type
_entity.pdbx_description
1 polymer ?
#
loop_
_entity_poly.entity_id
_entity_poly.type
_entity_poly.pdbx_seq_one_letter_code
_entity_poly.pdbx_strand_id
1 'polypeptide(L)'
;MIDDNVNNPKSPKYYVKKYLDSHQGELRGKIVLDVPAGNGATTEILLENGARVEPFDLFPEYFMLKDIGCKRADIADKIPVTDNYADMLICQEGIEHFSDQLKAFKEFNRALKMQGTLLLTTPSASSLAARLSYLLFESETARQMPPNEIDDIWMSDKSVSSEIYHGHIFLIGLQKLRILAKLAGFKIKEVKYVRLSKGSLFLLPFFYPLILASSYFRYFRSLARHKDIPAAYKFGVYREQLRMNLDPQNLVNKHTFIIFEKETELKDVDFRTAGGMKSFDKIM
;
A
#
# COMPACT_ATOMS: atom_id res chain seq x y z
N MET A 1 16.30 -7.51 18.67
CA MET A 1 15.66 -6.85 17.52
C MET A 1 16.74 -6.49 16.50
N ILE A 2 16.56 -6.91 15.24
CA ILE A 2 17.60 -6.78 14.19
C ILE A 2 17.65 -5.39 13.54
N ASP A 3 16.69 -4.52 13.80
CA ASP A 3 16.62 -3.18 13.20
C ASP A 3 16.15 -2.13 14.24
N ASP A 4 17.03 -1.20 14.59
CA ASP A 4 16.75 -0.12 15.55
C ASP A 4 15.67 0.86 15.06
N ASN A 5 15.38 0.89 13.76
CA ASN A 5 14.33 1.73 13.18
C ASN A 5 12.93 1.39 13.69
N VAL A 6 12.71 0.19 14.21
CA VAL A 6 11.43 -0.20 14.83
C VAL A 6 11.11 0.57 16.10
N ASN A 7 12.12 1.15 16.74
CA ASN A 7 11.99 2.03 17.93
C ASN A 7 12.07 3.52 17.60
N ASN A 8 12.29 3.88 16.35
CA ASN A 8 12.43 5.26 15.91
C ASN A 8 11.11 5.85 15.39
N PRO A 9 10.49 6.83 16.08
CA PRO A 9 9.23 7.46 15.62
C PRO A 9 9.32 8.17 14.26
N LYS A 10 10.53 8.31 13.71
CA LYS A 10 10.73 8.84 12.36
C LYS A 10 10.65 7.76 11.28
N SER A 11 10.62 6.49 11.65
CA SER A 11 10.52 5.34 10.74
C SER A 11 9.08 4.84 10.59
N PRO A 12 8.64 4.40 9.41
CA PRO A 12 7.36 3.71 9.26
C PRO A 12 7.30 2.39 10.05
N LYS A 13 8.44 1.71 10.23
CA LYS A 13 8.55 0.46 11.01
C LYS A 13 8.07 0.61 12.46
N TYR A 14 8.32 1.76 13.08
CA TYR A 14 7.82 2.07 14.43
C TYR A 14 6.29 2.00 14.51
N TYR A 15 5.60 2.53 13.53
CA TYR A 15 4.13 2.56 13.52
C TYR A 15 3.54 1.19 13.20
N VAL A 16 4.21 0.41 12.36
CA VAL A 16 3.82 -1.00 12.11
C VAL A 16 3.99 -1.79 13.39
N LYS A 17 5.15 -1.69 14.06
CA LYS A 17 5.36 -2.33 15.37
C LYS A 17 4.26 -1.95 16.36
N LYS A 18 4.02 -0.67 16.55
CA LYS A 18 2.99 -0.18 17.48
C LYS A 18 1.59 -0.73 17.16
N TYR A 19 1.26 -0.85 15.87
CA TYR A 19 0.01 -1.45 15.45
C TYR A 19 -0.05 -2.94 15.80
N LEU A 20 0.98 -3.69 15.44
CA LEU A 20 1.04 -5.14 15.69
C LEU A 20 1.00 -5.45 17.20
N ASP A 21 1.76 -4.72 18.00
CA ASP A 21 1.77 -4.86 19.46
C ASP A 21 0.38 -4.58 20.08
N SER A 22 -0.34 -3.60 19.54
CA SER A 22 -1.71 -3.29 20.01
C SER A 22 -2.77 -4.32 19.58
N HIS A 23 -2.45 -5.20 18.63
CA HIS A 23 -3.34 -6.26 18.12
C HIS A 23 -2.81 -7.67 18.41
N GLN A 24 -1.91 -7.82 19.39
CA GLN A 24 -1.27 -9.10 19.74
C GLN A 24 -2.29 -10.24 19.93
N GLY A 25 -3.43 -9.96 20.57
CA GLY A 25 -4.48 -10.98 20.78
C GLY A 25 -5.07 -11.52 19.48
N GLU A 26 -5.11 -10.69 18.44
CA GLU A 26 -5.62 -11.08 17.11
C GLU A 26 -4.57 -11.81 16.26
N LEU A 27 -3.27 -11.61 16.56
CA LEU A 27 -2.15 -12.21 15.83
C LEU A 27 -1.79 -13.60 16.30
N ARG A 28 -2.05 -13.90 17.58
CA ARG A 28 -1.61 -15.14 18.21
C ARG A 28 -2.14 -16.38 17.50
N GLY A 29 -1.21 -17.19 16.98
CA GLY A 29 -1.50 -18.43 16.24
C GLY A 29 -1.99 -18.23 14.81
N LYS A 30 -2.15 -16.98 14.34
CA LYS A 30 -2.53 -16.65 12.96
C LYS A 30 -1.37 -16.91 12.01
N ILE A 31 -1.71 -17.32 10.79
CA ILE A 31 -0.74 -17.44 9.69
C ILE A 31 -0.60 -16.07 9.04
N VAL A 32 0.61 -15.51 9.10
CA VAL A 32 0.92 -14.19 8.55
C VAL A 32 2.02 -14.31 7.50
N LEU A 33 1.78 -13.76 6.30
CA LEU A 33 2.78 -13.62 5.25
C LEU A 33 3.43 -12.24 5.39
N ASP A 34 4.76 -12.19 5.40
CA ASP A 34 5.56 -10.95 5.37
C ASP A 34 6.19 -10.83 3.98
N VAL A 35 5.70 -9.89 3.15
CA VAL A 35 6.05 -9.80 1.71
C VAL A 35 6.05 -8.33 1.25
N PRO A 36 7.20 -7.75 0.94
CA PRO A 36 8.56 -8.28 1.07
C PRO A 36 9.04 -8.27 2.53
N ALA A 37 9.79 -9.29 2.94
CA ALA A 37 10.27 -9.43 4.32
C ALA A 37 11.52 -8.57 4.62
N GLY A 38 12.25 -8.15 3.59
CA GLY A 38 13.45 -7.35 3.72
C GLY A 38 14.48 -7.99 4.64
N ASN A 39 14.95 -7.22 5.63
CA ASN A 39 15.90 -7.72 6.63
C ASN A 39 15.26 -8.58 7.74
N GLY A 40 13.94 -8.76 7.75
CA GLY A 40 13.22 -9.58 8.71
C GLY A 40 12.70 -8.83 9.95
N ALA A 41 12.83 -7.50 10.01
CA ALA A 41 12.40 -6.72 11.19
C ALA A 41 10.90 -6.87 11.49
N THR A 42 10.04 -6.90 10.47
CA THR A 42 8.60 -7.11 10.62
C THR A 42 8.30 -8.56 11.01
N THR A 43 9.00 -9.52 10.41
CA THR A 43 8.94 -10.93 10.78
C THR A 43 9.25 -11.13 12.28
N GLU A 44 10.32 -10.51 12.80
CA GLU A 44 10.69 -10.58 14.22
C GLU A 44 9.55 -10.10 15.13
N ILE A 45 8.98 -8.92 14.83
CA ILE A 45 7.85 -8.35 15.58
C ILE A 45 6.63 -9.29 15.58
N LEU A 46 6.32 -9.89 14.45
CA LEU A 46 5.20 -10.82 14.32
C LEU A 46 5.39 -12.08 15.14
N LEU A 47 6.61 -12.64 15.14
CA LEU A 47 6.97 -13.81 15.97
C LEU A 47 6.86 -13.48 17.46
N GLU A 48 7.35 -12.32 17.90
CA GLU A 48 7.22 -11.83 19.29
C GLU A 48 5.75 -11.68 19.69
N ASN A 49 4.87 -11.33 18.76
CA ASN A 49 3.42 -11.24 18.98
C ASN A 49 2.69 -12.60 18.85
N GLY A 50 3.42 -13.70 18.67
CA GLY A 50 2.90 -15.07 18.67
C GLY A 50 2.25 -15.51 17.37
N ALA A 51 2.50 -14.83 16.27
CA ALA A 51 2.05 -15.23 14.94
C ALA A 51 2.89 -16.41 14.39
N ARG A 52 2.32 -17.15 13.45
CA ARG A 52 3.04 -18.10 12.59
C ARG A 52 3.40 -17.36 11.31
N VAL A 53 4.69 -17.04 11.13
CA VAL A 53 5.12 -16.16 10.05
C VAL A 53 5.77 -16.95 8.94
N GLU A 54 5.41 -16.65 7.69
CA GLU A 54 6.13 -17.08 6.49
C GLU A 54 6.67 -15.85 5.76
N PRO A 55 7.99 -15.58 5.86
CA PRO A 55 8.61 -14.45 5.18
C PRO A 55 8.98 -14.82 3.75
N PHE A 56 8.71 -13.88 2.84
CA PHE A 56 9.03 -13.98 1.42
C PHE A 56 9.70 -12.69 0.94
N ASP A 57 10.72 -12.81 0.12
CA ASP A 57 11.39 -11.68 -0.52
C ASP A 57 11.93 -12.05 -1.90
N LEU A 58 12.13 -11.07 -2.76
CA LEU A 58 12.84 -11.26 -4.02
C LEU A 58 14.33 -11.55 -3.78
N PHE A 59 14.88 -10.97 -2.69
CA PHE A 59 16.29 -11.09 -2.28
C PHE A 59 16.41 -11.64 -0.86
N PRO A 60 16.12 -12.94 -0.63
CA PRO A 60 16.14 -13.54 0.70
C PRO A 60 17.52 -13.53 1.37
N GLU A 61 18.59 -13.29 0.61
CA GLU A 61 19.96 -13.12 1.10
C GLU A 61 20.17 -11.91 2.01
N TYR A 62 19.28 -10.91 1.97
CA TYR A 62 19.28 -9.76 2.89
C TYR A 62 18.53 -10.03 4.20
N PHE A 63 17.89 -11.20 4.33
CA PHE A 63 17.14 -11.56 5.52
C PHE A 63 18.09 -12.00 6.65
N MET A 64 17.92 -11.42 7.85
CA MET A 64 18.92 -11.52 8.93
C MET A 64 18.54 -12.46 10.07
N LEU A 65 17.26 -12.88 10.19
CA LEU A 65 16.86 -13.81 11.23
C LEU A 65 17.39 -15.21 10.95
N LYS A 66 17.99 -15.85 11.99
CA LYS A 66 18.65 -17.16 11.85
C LYS A 66 17.70 -18.33 12.10
N ASP A 67 16.68 -18.11 12.92
CA ASP A 67 15.80 -19.19 13.40
C ASP A 67 14.64 -19.48 12.43
N ILE A 68 14.46 -18.65 11.41
CA ILE A 68 13.44 -18.81 10.38
C ILE A 68 14.04 -18.44 9.00
N GLY A 69 13.77 -19.26 7.99
CA GLY A 69 14.24 -19.00 6.63
C GLY A 69 13.28 -18.12 5.85
N CYS A 70 13.81 -17.11 5.12
CA CYS A 70 13.06 -16.38 4.11
C CYS A 70 13.06 -17.16 2.79
N LYS A 71 11.90 -17.30 2.16
CA LYS A 71 11.76 -17.97 0.86
C LYS A 71 11.79 -16.93 -0.26
N ARG A 72 12.45 -17.27 -1.39
CA ARG A 72 12.41 -16.39 -2.57
C ARG A 72 11.00 -16.39 -3.16
N ALA A 73 10.46 -15.19 -3.37
CA ALA A 73 9.22 -14.99 -4.11
C ALA A 73 9.29 -13.70 -4.93
N ASP A 74 8.94 -13.79 -6.21
CA ASP A 74 8.69 -12.64 -7.06
C ASP A 74 7.18 -12.40 -7.09
N ILE A 75 6.77 -11.25 -6.60
CA ILE A 75 5.35 -10.83 -6.61
C ILE A 75 4.81 -10.63 -8.04
N ALA A 76 5.71 -10.41 -8.99
CA ALA A 76 5.36 -10.38 -10.40
C ALA A 76 5.00 -11.78 -10.95
N ASP A 77 5.29 -12.85 -10.22
CA ASP A 77 4.88 -14.21 -10.54
C ASP A 77 3.84 -14.72 -9.54
N LYS A 78 4.25 -15.39 -8.47
CA LYS A 78 3.33 -15.99 -7.49
C LYS A 78 4.04 -16.19 -6.14
N ILE A 79 3.35 -15.87 -5.03
CA ILE A 79 3.78 -16.30 -3.70
C ILE A 79 3.59 -17.82 -3.60
N PRO A 80 4.61 -18.60 -3.18
CA PRO A 80 4.54 -20.07 -3.18
C PRO A 80 3.69 -20.61 -2.00
N VAL A 81 2.43 -20.18 -1.94
CA VAL A 81 1.41 -20.67 -1.01
C VAL A 81 0.14 -21.06 -1.77
N THR A 82 -0.71 -21.89 -1.15
CA THR A 82 -2.01 -22.24 -1.70
C THR A 82 -2.98 -21.05 -1.64
N ASP A 83 -4.06 -21.14 -2.40
CA ASP A 83 -5.14 -20.16 -2.33
C ASP A 83 -5.79 -20.18 -0.94
N ASN A 84 -6.23 -19.01 -0.46
CA ASN A 84 -6.91 -18.85 0.83
C ASN A 84 -6.11 -19.42 2.02
N TYR A 85 -4.82 -19.19 2.03
CA TYR A 85 -3.88 -19.75 3.00
C TYR A 85 -3.75 -18.92 4.28
N ALA A 86 -3.50 -17.62 4.15
CA ALA A 86 -3.10 -16.78 5.27
C ALA A 86 -4.26 -15.98 5.88
N ASP A 87 -4.18 -15.76 7.18
CA ASP A 87 -5.10 -14.89 7.90
C ASP A 87 -4.76 -13.41 7.70
N MET A 88 -3.46 -13.10 7.52
CA MET A 88 -2.96 -11.75 7.31
C MET A 88 -1.79 -11.75 6.35
N LEU A 89 -1.63 -10.67 5.58
CA LEU A 89 -0.46 -10.37 4.78
C LEU A 89 0.01 -8.96 5.09
N ILE A 90 1.31 -8.80 5.29
CA ILE A 90 1.95 -7.50 5.47
C ILE A 90 2.79 -7.19 4.25
N CYS A 91 2.53 -6.03 3.64
CA CYS A 91 3.35 -5.45 2.57
C CYS A 91 3.86 -4.10 3.08
N GLN A 92 5.01 -4.13 3.77
CA GLN A 92 5.61 -2.95 4.35
C GLN A 92 6.67 -2.37 3.44
N GLU A 93 6.46 -1.11 2.96
CA GLU A 93 7.39 -0.40 2.06
C GLU A 93 7.82 -1.29 0.88
N GLY A 94 6.84 -1.93 0.22
CA GLY A 94 7.06 -2.90 -0.83
C GLY A 94 6.33 -2.60 -2.12
N ILE A 95 5.08 -2.10 -2.03
CA ILE A 95 4.21 -1.89 -3.20
C ILE A 95 4.80 -0.92 -4.22
N GLU A 96 5.60 0.05 -3.78
CA GLU A 96 6.31 1.03 -4.61
C GLU A 96 7.43 0.45 -5.45
N HIS A 97 7.82 -0.78 -5.17
CA HIS A 97 8.84 -1.52 -5.91
C HIS A 97 8.23 -2.44 -7.00
N PHE A 98 6.92 -2.65 -6.99
CA PHE A 98 6.27 -3.56 -7.93
C PHE A 98 5.82 -2.81 -9.20
N SER A 99 6.30 -3.26 -10.35
CA SER A 99 5.93 -2.70 -11.66
C SER A 99 4.45 -2.95 -12.00
N ASP A 100 3.91 -4.12 -11.64
CA ASP A 100 2.49 -4.46 -11.78
C ASP A 100 1.82 -4.56 -10.40
N GLN A 101 1.44 -3.39 -9.88
CA GLN A 101 0.78 -3.28 -8.57
C GLN A 101 -0.60 -3.94 -8.54
N LEU A 102 -1.33 -3.98 -9.68
CA LEU A 102 -2.62 -4.66 -9.73
C LEU A 102 -2.45 -6.18 -9.62
N LYS A 103 -1.44 -6.74 -10.28
CA LYS A 103 -1.10 -8.16 -10.16
C LYS A 103 -0.72 -8.51 -8.73
N ALA A 104 0.06 -7.66 -8.06
CA ALA A 104 0.38 -7.83 -6.65
C ALA A 104 -0.87 -7.85 -5.76
N PHE A 105 -1.81 -6.91 -5.92
CA PHE A 105 -3.05 -6.93 -5.18
C PHE A 105 -3.90 -8.18 -5.47
N LYS A 106 -3.95 -8.66 -6.72
CA LYS A 106 -4.62 -9.91 -7.07
C LYS A 106 -3.96 -11.11 -6.39
N GLU A 107 -2.65 -11.15 -6.34
CA GLU A 107 -1.90 -12.21 -5.68
C GLU A 107 -2.11 -12.19 -4.16
N PHE A 108 -2.12 -11.01 -3.54
CA PHE A 108 -2.47 -10.85 -2.13
C PHE A 108 -3.88 -11.37 -1.82
N ASN A 109 -4.85 -11.07 -2.70
CA ASN A 109 -6.21 -11.61 -2.55
C ASN A 109 -6.21 -13.14 -2.63
N ARG A 110 -5.52 -13.74 -3.62
CA ARG A 110 -5.43 -15.20 -3.77
C ARG A 110 -4.87 -15.87 -2.52
N ALA A 111 -3.79 -15.31 -1.96
CA ALA A 111 -3.10 -15.88 -0.81
C ALA A 111 -3.87 -15.73 0.50
N LEU A 112 -4.69 -14.68 0.66
CA LEU A 112 -5.46 -14.41 1.86
C LEU A 112 -6.77 -15.20 1.90
N LYS A 113 -7.15 -15.65 3.10
CA LYS A 113 -8.49 -16.17 3.40
C LYS A 113 -9.55 -15.09 3.21
N MET A 114 -10.81 -15.49 3.03
CA MET A 114 -11.94 -14.55 3.12
C MET A 114 -11.92 -13.82 4.46
N GLN A 115 -12.17 -12.51 4.43
CA GLN A 115 -12.03 -11.59 5.58
C GLN A 115 -10.60 -11.47 6.10
N GLY A 116 -9.61 -12.05 5.41
CA GLY A 116 -8.18 -11.87 5.71
C GLY A 116 -7.76 -10.41 5.57
N THR A 117 -6.77 -10.04 6.34
CA THR A 117 -6.29 -8.65 6.45
C THR A 117 -5.03 -8.43 5.62
N LEU A 118 -5.01 -7.38 4.79
CA LEU A 118 -3.80 -6.87 4.15
C LEU A 118 -3.41 -5.56 4.84
N LEU A 119 -2.25 -5.55 5.50
CA LEU A 119 -1.61 -4.33 6.00
C LEU A 119 -0.59 -3.86 4.96
N LEU A 120 -0.73 -2.62 4.51
CA LEU A 120 0.15 -2.04 3.51
C LEU A 120 0.68 -0.69 3.98
N THR A 121 2.01 -0.51 3.88
CA THR A 121 2.63 0.81 4.03
C THR A 121 3.46 1.17 2.81
N THR A 122 3.54 2.47 2.51
CA THR A 122 4.33 3.01 1.39
C THR A 122 4.56 4.51 1.60
N PRO A 123 5.60 5.13 1.04
CA PRO A 123 5.73 6.57 1.03
C PRO A 123 4.49 7.25 0.44
N SER A 124 4.06 8.37 1.02
CA SER A 124 2.81 9.02 0.60
C SER A 124 3.00 9.95 -0.59
N ALA A 125 2.69 9.49 -1.79
CA ALA A 125 2.54 10.35 -2.97
C ALA A 125 1.28 11.25 -2.91
N SER A 126 0.40 11.06 -1.91
CA SER A 126 -0.80 11.88 -1.71
C SER A 126 -0.58 13.12 -0.87
N SER A 127 0.55 13.28 -0.20
CA SER A 127 0.87 14.43 0.63
C SER A 127 1.01 15.72 -0.20
N LEU A 128 0.73 16.89 0.41
CA LEU A 128 0.86 18.17 -0.31
C LEU A 128 2.28 18.44 -0.79
N ALA A 129 3.27 18.06 0.01
CA ALA A 129 4.67 18.21 -0.38
C ALA A 129 5.02 17.35 -1.61
N ALA A 130 4.54 16.11 -1.67
CA ALA A 130 4.70 15.24 -2.84
C ALA A 130 3.96 15.78 -4.07
N ARG A 131 2.70 16.23 -3.90
CA ARG A 131 1.91 16.82 -4.99
C ARG A 131 2.55 18.10 -5.56
N LEU A 132 3.09 18.95 -4.70
CA LEU A 132 3.79 20.16 -5.15
C LEU A 132 5.11 19.82 -5.84
N SER A 133 5.85 18.86 -5.30
CA SER A 133 7.08 18.36 -5.93
C SER A 133 6.80 17.80 -7.32
N TYR A 134 5.75 16.99 -7.45
CA TYR A 134 5.35 16.44 -8.74
C TYR A 134 4.95 17.55 -9.74
N LEU A 135 4.22 18.57 -9.29
CA LEU A 135 3.86 19.72 -10.14
C LEU A 135 5.06 20.50 -10.67
N LEU A 136 6.12 20.61 -9.85
CA LEU A 136 7.29 21.43 -10.18
C LEU A 136 8.42 20.63 -10.85
N PHE A 137 8.55 19.36 -10.55
CA PHE A 137 9.73 18.55 -10.90
C PHE A 137 9.41 17.16 -11.44
N GLU A 138 8.14 16.79 -11.58
CA GLU A 138 7.73 15.40 -11.87
C GLU A 138 8.27 14.36 -10.88
N SER A 139 8.66 14.78 -9.67
CA SER A 139 9.11 13.90 -8.59
C SER A 139 8.04 13.75 -7.53
N GLU A 140 7.63 12.53 -7.26
CA GLU A 140 6.67 12.20 -6.17
C GLU A 140 7.31 12.27 -4.79
N THR A 141 8.61 12.45 -4.73
CA THR A 141 9.39 12.57 -3.50
C THR A 141 9.88 14.01 -3.31
N ALA A 142 9.41 14.68 -2.27
CA ALA A 142 9.56 16.14 -2.06
C ALA A 142 11.01 16.65 -1.84
N ARG A 143 12.04 15.85 -2.05
CA ARG A 143 13.45 16.22 -1.84
C ARG A 143 14.41 15.49 -2.77
N GLN A 144 13.90 14.80 -3.74
CA GLN A 144 14.71 14.04 -4.69
C GLN A 144 14.41 14.52 -6.10
N MET A 145 15.38 14.38 -6.98
CA MET A 145 15.15 14.51 -8.41
C MET A 145 14.09 13.48 -8.88
N PRO A 146 13.50 13.65 -10.06
CA PRO A 146 12.70 12.59 -10.67
C PRO A 146 13.45 11.25 -10.68
N PRO A 147 12.75 10.10 -10.69
CA PRO A 147 13.40 8.80 -10.72
C PRO A 147 14.50 8.72 -11.77
N ASN A 148 15.67 8.25 -11.36
CA ASN A 148 16.86 8.18 -12.21
C ASN A 148 17.78 7.01 -11.80
N GLU A 149 18.75 6.72 -12.65
CA GLU A 149 19.64 5.57 -12.53
C GLU A 149 20.66 5.70 -11.39
N ILE A 150 20.72 6.83 -10.69
CA ILE A 150 21.69 7.09 -9.61
C ILE A 150 21.00 7.04 -8.25
N ASP A 151 19.89 7.80 -8.10
CA ASP A 151 19.25 8.03 -6.81
C ASP A 151 18.33 6.84 -6.43
N ASP A 152 17.85 6.07 -7.41
CA ASP A 152 16.93 4.97 -7.20
C ASP A 152 17.60 3.60 -7.10
N ILE A 153 18.91 3.53 -6.99
CA ILE A 153 19.61 2.29 -6.66
C ILE A 153 19.29 1.92 -5.21
N TRP A 154 18.57 0.81 -5.02
CA TRP A 154 18.11 0.36 -3.70
C TRP A 154 19.00 -0.73 -3.11
N MET A 155 19.35 -1.73 -3.91
CA MET A 155 20.22 -2.83 -3.50
C MET A 155 21.42 -2.89 -4.42
N SER A 156 22.60 -2.63 -3.87
CA SER A 156 23.86 -2.62 -4.61
C SER A 156 25.04 -3.16 -3.81
N ASP A 157 24.75 -3.83 -2.68
CA ASP A 157 25.82 -4.41 -1.86
C ASP A 157 26.39 -5.67 -2.52
N LYS A 158 27.53 -5.51 -3.19
CA LYS A 158 28.23 -6.59 -3.90
C LYS A 158 28.69 -7.72 -2.99
N SER A 159 28.75 -7.51 -1.66
CA SER A 159 29.10 -8.57 -0.70
C SER A 159 27.92 -9.52 -0.45
N VAL A 160 26.68 -9.09 -0.74
CA VAL A 160 25.44 -9.82 -0.50
C VAL A 160 24.87 -10.37 -1.80
N SER A 161 24.81 -9.54 -2.85
CA SER A 161 24.26 -9.93 -4.16
C SER A 161 25.04 -9.29 -5.30
N SER A 162 25.11 -9.99 -6.45
CA SER A 162 25.62 -9.43 -7.72
C SER A 162 24.57 -8.61 -8.48
N GLU A 163 23.33 -8.62 -8.03
CA GLU A 163 22.21 -7.95 -8.68
C GLU A 163 22.03 -6.53 -8.14
N ILE A 164 21.69 -5.59 -9.03
CA ILE A 164 21.31 -4.23 -8.70
C ILE A 164 19.79 -4.14 -8.83
N TYR A 165 19.14 -3.59 -7.81
CA TYR A 165 17.70 -3.35 -7.83
C TYR A 165 17.41 -1.86 -7.76
N HIS A 166 16.57 -1.37 -8.68
CA HIS A 166 16.08 0.00 -8.67
C HIS A 166 14.72 0.05 -7.97
N GLY A 167 14.65 0.82 -6.88
CA GLY A 167 13.46 0.99 -6.07
C GLY A 167 12.79 2.35 -6.26
N HIS A 168 11.61 2.54 -5.65
CA HIS A 168 10.86 3.80 -5.58
C HIS A 168 10.42 4.41 -6.94
N ILE A 169 10.46 3.63 -8.03
CA ILE A 169 10.04 4.08 -9.37
C ILE A 169 8.50 4.14 -9.47
N PHE A 170 7.80 3.27 -8.74
CA PHE A 170 6.35 3.10 -8.87
C PHE A 170 5.59 3.64 -7.65
N LEU A 171 5.97 4.82 -7.14
CA LEU A 171 5.27 5.46 -6.04
C LEU A 171 3.78 5.64 -6.35
N ILE A 172 2.95 5.41 -5.35
CA ILE A 172 1.51 5.33 -5.55
C ILE A 172 0.73 6.19 -4.56
N GLY A 173 -0.24 6.92 -5.06
CA GLY A 173 -1.15 7.70 -4.22
C GLY A 173 -2.34 6.90 -3.71
N LEU A 174 -2.94 7.38 -2.61
CA LEU A 174 -4.05 6.73 -1.91
C LEU A 174 -5.25 6.43 -2.82
N GLN A 175 -5.57 7.31 -3.79
CA GLN A 175 -6.69 7.09 -4.72
C GLN A 175 -6.42 5.93 -5.70
N LYS A 176 -5.17 5.77 -6.13
CA LYS A 176 -4.78 4.61 -6.95
C LYS A 176 -4.80 3.33 -6.12
N LEU A 177 -4.26 3.35 -4.89
CA LEU A 177 -4.33 2.19 -3.97
C LEU A 177 -5.77 1.76 -3.75
N ARG A 178 -6.69 2.71 -3.53
CA ARG A 178 -8.13 2.43 -3.38
C ARG A 178 -8.69 1.66 -4.57
N ILE A 179 -8.44 2.13 -5.80
CA ILE A 179 -9.01 1.48 -6.99
C ILE A 179 -8.36 0.12 -7.25
N LEU A 180 -7.05 -0.02 -7.11
CA LEU A 180 -6.35 -1.30 -7.28
C LEU A 180 -6.85 -2.35 -6.27
N ALA A 181 -6.99 -1.96 -5.00
CA ALA A 181 -7.56 -2.81 -3.96
C ALA A 181 -8.99 -3.25 -4.32
N LYS A 182 -9.86 -2.32 -4.75
CA LYS A 182 -11.23 -2.64 -5.14
C LYS A 182 -11.29 -3.60 -6.33
N LEU A 183 -10.43 -3.39 -7.35
CA LEU A 183 -10.30 -4.26 -8.52
C LEU A 183 -9.77 -5.66 -8.16
N ALA A 184 -9.13 -5.79 -7.04
CA ALA A 184 -8.63 -7.06 -6.50
C ALA A 184 -9.50 -7.64 -5.37
N GLY A 185 -10.73 -7.16 -5.17
CA GLY A 185 -11.68 -7.73 -4.20
C GLY A 185 -11.45 -7.31 -2.75
N PHE A 186 -10.72 -6.23 -2.51
CA PHE A 186 -10.52 -5.65 -1.18
C PHE A 186 -11.41 -4.45 -0.93
N LYS A 187 -11.74 -4.23 0.35
CA LYS A 187 -12.23 -2.95 0.86
C LYS A 187 -11.22 -2.32 1.81
N ILE A 188 -11.19 -1.00 1.88
CA ILE A 188 -10.43 -0.28 2.90
C ILE A 188 -11.16 -0.44 4.24
N LYS A 189 -10.50 -1.04 5.22
CA LYS A 189 -10.98 -1.14 6.60
C LYS A 189 -10.60 0.10 7.40
N GLU A 190 -9.35 0.55 7.24
CA GLU A 190 -8.83 1.70 7.97
C GLU A 190 -7.65 2.35 7.23
N VAL A 191 -7.53 3.67 7.35
CA VAL A 191 -6.33 4.43 6.98
C VAL A 191 -5.73 5.01 8.25
N LYS A 192 -4.51 4.61 8.58
CA LYS A 192 -3.81 5.08 9.78
C LYS A 192 -2.99 6.34 9.47
N TYR A 193 -2.98 7.23 10.42
CA TYR A 193 -2.18 8.45 10.34
C TYR A 193 -0.95 8.27 11.23
N VAL A 194 0.21 8.24 10.57
CA VAL A 194 1.42 7.77 11.25
C VAL A 194 2.46 8.87 11.43
N ARG A 195 2.74 9.64 10.40
CA ARG A 195 3.83 10.61 10.47
C ARG A 195 3.50 11.91 9.75
N LEU A 196 3.55 13.01 10.51
CA LEU A 196 3.30 14.34 9.97
C LEU A 196 4.46 14.83 9.10
N SER A 197 4.14 15.29 7.89
CA SER A 197 5.04 16.04 7.02
C SER A 197 4.96 17.53 7.37
N LYS A 198 6.03 18.07 7.95
CA LYS A 198 6.11 19.49 8.30
C LYS A 198 5.93 20.41 7.08
N GLY A 199 6.52 20.03 5.93
CA GLY A 199 6.33 20.77 4.68
C GLY A 199 4.87 20.76 4.20
N SER A 200 4.21 19.60 4.23
CA SER A 200 2.78 19.52 3.89
C SER A 200 1.90 20.30 4.85
N LEU A 201 2.22 20.29 6.14
CA LEU A 201 1.49 21.08 7.14
C LEU A 201 1.60 22.58 6.85
N PHE A 202 2.79 23.06 6.49
CA PHE A 202 3.01 24.45 6.09
C PHE A 202 2.22 24.83 4.83
N LEU A 203 2.12 23.92 3.86
CA LEU A 203 1.38 24.14 2.61
C LEU A 203 -0.14 24.06 2.79
N LEU A 204 -0.63 23.40 3.83
CA LEU A 204 -2.06 23.10 4.02
C LEU A 204 -2.95 24.36 3.98
N PRO A 205 -2.69 25.45 4.72
CA PRO A 205 -3.57 26.61 4.71
C PRO A 205 -3.68 27.28 3.34
N PHE A 206 -2.65 27.20 2.51
CA PHE A 206 -2.64 27.82 1.18
C PHE A 206 -3.36 26.96 0.14
N PHE A 207 -3.15 25.64 0.17
CA PHE A 207 -3.68 24.74 -0.86
C PHE A 207 -5.02 24.11 -0.51
N TYR A 208 -5.37 24.00 0.78
CA TYR A 208 -6.60 23.34 1.18
C TYR A 208 -7.87 24.01 0.64
N PRO A 209 -8.01 25.35 0.66
CA PRO A 209 -9.16 26.01 0.04
C PRO A 209 -9.31 25.73 -1.46
N LEU A 210 -8.20 25.66 -2.19
CA LEU A 210 -8.18 25.32 -3.62
C LEU A 210 -8.57 23.85 -3.86
N ILE A 211 -8.04 22.95 -3.03
CA ILE A 211 -8.39 21.51 -3.08
C ILE A 211 -9.87 21.33 -2.77
N LEU A 212 -10.39 22.02 -1.78
CA LEU A 212 -11.81 21.99 -1.41
C LEU A 212 -12.68 22.41 -2.60
N ALA A 213 -12.47 23.61 -3.13
CA ALA A 213 -13.24 24.16 -4.22
C ALA A 213 -13.18 23.27 -5.48
N SER A 214 -11.97 22.87 -5.89
CA SER A 214 -11.77 22.04 -7.08
C SER A 214 -12.36 20.62 -6.91
N SER A 215 -12.30 20.06 -5.71
CA SER A 215 -12.84 18.72 -5.43
C SER A 215 -14.36 18.72 -5.49
N TYR A 216 -15.04 19.71 -4.90
CA TYR A 216 -16.48 19.82 -5.00
C TYR A 216 -16.93 20.12 -6.43
N PHE A 217 -16.24 21.01 -7.14
CA PHE A 217 -16.55 21.27 -8.56
C PHE A 217 -16.48 19.98 -9.40
N ARG A 218 -15.40 19.20 -9.23
CA ARG A 218 -15.26 17.92 -9.94
C ARG A 218 -16.29 16.90 -9.49
N TYR A 219 -16.62 16.84 -8.21
CA TYR A 219 -17.62 15.93 -7.66
C TYR A 219 -18.99 16.14 -8.33
N PHE A 220 -19.50 17.38 -8.32
CA PHE A 220 -20.80 17.69 -8.93
C PHE A 220 -20.79 17.46 -10.45
N ARG A 221 -19.71 17.85 -11.13
CA ARG A 221 -19.55 17.58 -12.56
C ARG A 221 -19.53 16.09 -12.87
N SER A 222 -18.91 15.26 -12.02
CA SER A 222 -18.85 13.80 -12.20
C SER A 222 -20.20 13.14 -11.95
N LEU A 223 -20.99 13.61 -10.98
CA LEU A 223 -22.36 13.13 -10.76
C LEU A 223 -23.27 13.38 -11.96
N ALA A 224 -23.07 14.46 -12.69
CA ALA A 224 -23.85 14.77 -13.90
C ALA A 224 -23.48 13.92 -15.12
N ARG A 225 -22.32 13.24 -15.08
CA ARG A 225 -21.86 12.33 -16.15
C ARG A 225 -22.41 10.92 -15.96
N HIS A 226 -22.23 10.06 -16.98
CA HIS A 226 -22.58 8.64 -16.92
C HIS A 226 -24.02 8.41 -16.48
N LYS A 227 -24.96 8.90 -17.30
CA LYS A 227 -26.41 8.83 -16.99
C LYS A 227 -26.94 7.40 -16.95
N ASP A 228 -26.25 6.47 -17.59
CA ASP A 228 -26.47 5.03 -17.64
C ASP A 228 -26.13 4.31 -16.33
N ILE A 229 -25.32 4.93 -15.45
CA ILE A 229 -24.92 4.35 -14.16
C ILE A 229 -25.92 4.77 -13.05
N PRO A 230 -26.38 3.81 -12.20
CA PRO A 230 -27.28 4.14 -11.09
C PRO A 230 -26.73 5.24 -10.20
N ALA A 231 -27.59 6.23 -9.90
CA ALA A 231 -27.19 7.41 -9.14
C ALA A 231 -26.62 7.05 -7.75
N ALA A 232 -27.21 6.08 -7.06
CA ALA A 232 -26.75 5.63 -5.75
C ALA A 232 -25.32 5.09 -5.79
N TYR A 233 -24.96 4.31 -6.85
CA TYR A 233 -23.62 3.78 -7.04
C TYR A 233 -22.60 4.89 -7.29
N LYS A 234 -22.92 5.81 -8.25
CA LYS A 234 -22.06 6.97 -8.52
C LYS A 234 -21.82 7.80 -7.28
N PHE A 235 -22.88 8.07 -6.52
CA PHE A 235 -22.83 8.85 -5.28
C PHE A 235 -21.87 8.18 -4.26
N GLY A 236 -21.96 6.85 -4.08
CA GLY A 236 -21.09 6.11 -3.19
C GLY A 236 -19.62 6.25 -3.58
N VAL A 237 -19.28 5.96 -4.83
CA VAL A 237 -17.92 6.01 -5.36
C VAL A 237 -17.32 7.42 -5.26
N TYR A 238 -18.02 8.42 -5.79
CA TYR A 238 -17.49 9.79 -5.83
C TYR A 238 -17.42 10.44 -4.45
N ARG A 239 -18.35 10.11 -3.54
CA ARG A 239 -18.31 10.57 -2.16
C ARG A 239 -17.13 10.00 -1.38
N GLU A 240 -16.82 8.73 -1.57
CA GLU A 240 -15.63 8.10 -0.98
C GLU A 240 -14.35 8.79 -1.46
N GLN A 241 -14.20 8.97 -2.78
CA GLN A 241 -13.06 9.68 -3.37
C GLN A 241 -12.95 11.13 -2.85
N LEU A 242 -14.08 11.83 -2.77
CA LEU A 242 -14.14 13.20 -2.23
C LEU A 242 -13.64 13.24 -0.79
N ARG A 243 -14.16 12.36 0.08
CA ARG A 243 -13.73 12.27 1.48
C ARG A 243 -12.24 12.03 1.60
N MET A 244 -11.71 11.05 0.87
CA MET A 244 -10.28 10.73 0.88
C MET A 244 -9.41 11.91 0.42
N ASN A 245 -9.87 12.67 -0.58
CA ASN A 245 -9.12 13.83 -1.09
C ASN A 245 -9.20 15.05 -0.18
N LEU A 246 -10.30 15.22 0.55
CA LEU A 246 -10.51 16.34 1.45
C LEU A 246 -10.02 16.08 2.88
N ASP A 247 -9.65 14.85 3.21
CA ASP A 247 -9.13 14.54 4.54
C ASP A 247 -7.77 15.20 4.75
N PRO A 248 -7.67 16.20 5.66
CA PRO A 248 -6.41 16.90 5.90
C PRO A 248 -5.27 15.97 6.34
N GLN A 249 -5.62 14.89 7.02
CA GLN A 249 -4.62 13.93 7.49
C GLN A 249 -3.94 13.23 6.31
N ASN A 250 -4.69 12.87 5.25
CA ASN A 250 -4.09 12.33 4.03
C ASN A 250 -3.15 13.32 3.33
N LEU A 251 -3.47 14.62 3.42
CA LEU A 251 -2.69 15.67 2.79
C LEU A 251 -1.38 15.98 3.52
N VAL A 252 -1.31 15.70 4.82
CA VAL A 252 -0.12 15.98 5.64
C VAL A 252 0.64 14.73 6.07
N ASN A 253 0.12 13.53 5.79
CA ASN A 253 0.76 12.28 6.18
C ASN A 253 1.97 11.97 5.30
N LYS A 254 3.11 11.66 5.90
CA LYS A 254 4.35 11.36 5.17
C LYS A 254 4.40 9.94 4.60
N HIS A 255 3.73 9.00 5.27
CA HIS A 255 3.58 7.61 4.83
C HIS A 255 2.10 7.25 4.78
N THR A 256 1.74 6.48 3.81
CA THR A 256 0.45 5.83 3.72
C THR A 256 0.51 4.55 4.53
N PHE A 257 -0.43 4.34 5.45
CA PHE A 257 -0.61 3.11 6.19
C PHE A 257 -2.08 2.73 6.10
N ILE A 258 -2.36 1.67 5.36
CA ILE A 258 -3.73 1.24 5.07
C ILE A 258 -3.91 -0.22 5.50
N ILE A 259 -5.08 -0.49 6.05
CA ILE A 259 -5.55 -1.82 6.35
C ILE A 259 -6.69 -2.11 5.39
N PHE A 260 -6.53 -3.15 4.60
CA PHE A 260 -7.56 -3.70 3.74
C PHE A 260 -8.09 -5.02 4.30
N GLU A 261 -9.32 -5.34 3.95
CA GLU A 261 -9.93 -6.64 4.23
C GLU A 261 -10.38 -7.27 2.92
N LYS A 262 -10.06 -8.54 2.71
CA LYS A 262 -10.57 -9.31 1.57
C LYS A 262 -12.08 -9.46 1.71
N GLU A 263 -12.82 -8.82 0.82
CA GLU A 263 -14.28 -8.81 0.80
C GLU A 263 -14.85 -9.84 -0.19
N THR A 264 -14.09 -10.11 -1.27
CA THR A 264 -14.59 -10.90 -2.39
C THR A 264 -13.47 -11.72 -3.01
N GLU A 265 -13.74 -12.96 -3.45
CA GLU A 265 -12.80 -13.72 -4.28
C GLU A 265 -12.62 -13.05 -5.64
N LEU A 266 -11.43 -13.19 -6.24
CA LEU A 266 -11.15 -12.58 -7.55
C LEU A 266 -12.16 -12.93 -8.64
N LYS A 267 -12.61 -14.18 -8.68
CA LYS A 267 -13.62 -14.67 -9.65
C LYS A 267 -14.99 -14.04 -9.48
N ASP A 268 -15.29 -13.54 -8.27
CA ASP A 268 -16.60 -12.99 -7.90
C ASP A 268 -16.57 -11.44 -7.85
N VAL A 269 -15.43 -10.81 -8.15
CA VAL A 269 -15.34 -9.35 -8.23
C VAL A 269 -16.19 -8.86 -9.38
N ASP A 270 -17.33 -8.25 -9.03
CA ASP A 270 -18.26 -7.71 -10.02
C ASP A 270 -17.94 -6.25 -10.34
N PHE A 271 -17.48 -6.02 -11.56
CA PHE A 271 -17.24 -4.68 -12.11
C PHE A 271 -18.44 -4.14 -12.90
N ARG A 272 -19.58 -4.81 -12.86
CA ARG A 272 -20.78 -4.39 -13.57
C ARG A 272 -21.32 -3.09 -13.01
N THR A 273 -20.84 -2.02 -13.59
CA THR A 273 -21.52 -0.73 -13.48
C THR A 273 -22.69 -0.77 -14.44
N ALA A 274 -23.92 -0.85 -13.96
CA ALA A 274 -25.16 -0.66 -14.73
C ALA A 274 -25.17 -1.24 -16.18
N GLY A 275 -26.04 -2.17 -16.46
CA GLY A 275 -26.37 -2.56 -17.83
C GLY A 275 -25.72 -3.85 -18.36
N GLY A 276 -25.12 -4.68 -17.52
CA GLY A 276 -24.72 -6.05 -17.94
C GLY A 276 -23.44 -6.13 -18.76
N MET A 277 -22.63 -5.07 -18.80
CA MET A 277 -21.29 -5.13 -19.40
C MET A 277 -20.38 -6.01 -18.55
N LYS A 278 -19.82 -7.05 -19.15
CA LYS A 278 -18.76 -7.85 -18.52
C LYS A 278 -17.50 -7.02 -18.45
N SER A 279 -16.79 -7.09 -17.31
CA SER A 279 -15.45 -6.51 -17.20
C SER A 279 -14.53 -7.13 -18.24
N PHE A 280 -13.74 -6.31 -18.91
CA PHE A 280 -12.63 -6.82 -19.71
C PHE A 280 -11.56 -7.34 -18.76
N ASP A 281 -11.21 -8.63 -18.87
CA ASP A 281 -10.08 -9.24 -18.16
C ASP A 281 -8.70 -8.71 -18.63
N LYS A 282 -8.71 -7.71 -19.47
CA LYS A 282 -7.50 -7.07 -20.00
C LYS A 282 -7.46 -5.60 -19.57
N ILE A 283 -6.93 -5.37 -18.38
CA ILE A 283 -6.19 -4.14 -18.15
C ILE A 283 -4.77 -4.46 -18.64
N MET A 284 -4.46 -3.95 -19.85
CA MET A 284 -3.09 -4.00 -20.38
C MET A 284 -2.17 -3.19 -19.49
#